data_235893ccd5efdd1bd275e8c2ed30ba0a
#
_entry.id   235893ccd5efdd1bd275e8c2ed30ba0a
#
_cell.length_a   1.000
_cell.length_b   1.000
_cell.length_c   1.000
_cell.angle_alpha   90.00
_cell.angle_beta   90.00
_cell.angle_gamma   90.00
#
_symmetry.space_group_name_H-M   'P 1'
#
loop_
_entity.id
_entity.type
_entity.pdbx_description
1 polymer ?
#
loop_
_entity_poly.entity_id
_entity_poly.type
_entity_poly.pdbx_seq_one_letter_code
_entity_poly.pdbx_strand_id
1 'polypeptide(L)'
;DNVPSGTTRHLYETAFGNDTFISVGQRGTIRQSQDNGSTWNSGTWSESSNLNGVAHGNNTFVALGTRFIRSTDNGSNWNTISTTSLVDVAFGNSTFVGCGANGAIYSSVDNGSSWTSRTSGATGFDLKGLTFGNNQFFALGQSGKLIKSTNNGSSWSNVDSQVSNYLNSIAFGNNKFVGVGSRTVIVSSD
;
A
#
# COMPACT_ATOMS: atom_id res chain seq x y z
N ASP A 1 -21.28 12.71 7.09
CA ASP A 1 -22.32 11.70 7.36
C ASP A 1 -21.66 10.36 7.68
N ASN A 2 -22.23 9.62 8.63
CA ASN A 2 -21.75 8.28 8.95
C ASN A 2 -22.47 7.27 8.05
N VAL A 3 -21.73 6.63 7.13
CA VAL A 3 -22.26 5.59 6.25
C VAL A 3 -21.93 4.22 6.85
N PRO A 4 -22.92 3.32 7.04
CA PRO A 4 -22.66 1.98 7.54
C PRO A 4 -21.72 1.20 6.61
N SER A 5 -20.57 0.76 7.10
CA SER A 5 -19.63 -0.04 6.32
C SER A 5 -20.12 -1.47 6.04
N GLY A 6 -21.20 -1.90 6.71
CA GLY A 6 -21.72 -3.28 6.63
C GLY A 6 -20.82 -4.33 7.28
N THR A 7 -19.86 -3.93 8.11
CA THR A 7 -18.96 -4.83 8.86
C THR A 7 -18.71 -4.30 10.26
N THR A 8 -18.47 -5.19 11.21
CA THR A 8 -17.98 -4.87 12.57
C THR A 8 -16.47 -5.01 12.70
N ARG A 9 -15.77 -5.36 11.61
CA ARG A 9 -14.32 -5.55 11.60
C ARG A 9 -13.61 -4.25 11.28
N HIS A 10 -12.37 -4.11 11.76
CA HIS A 10 -11.54 -2.96 11.45
C HIS A 10 -11.20 -2.91 9.97
N LEU A 11 -11.38 -1.75 9.36
CA LEU A 11 -10.89 -1.42 8.03
C LEU A 11 -9.60 -0.60 8.19
N TYR A 12 -8.60 -0.87 7.38
CA TYR A 12 -7.26 -0.31 7.54
C TYR A 12 -6.90 0.67 6.43
N GLU A 13 -7.31 0.38 5.20
CA GLU A 13 -7.00 1.21 4.05
C GLU A 13 -8.10 1.17 2.99
N THR A 14 -8.11 2.22 2.14
CA THR A 14 -9.06 2.37 1.04
C THR A 14 -8.34 2.86 -0.21
N ALA A 15 -8.66 2.27 -1.37
CA ALA A 15 -8.23 2.73 -2.69
C ALA A 15 -9.44 3.06 -3.56
N PHE A 16 -9.24 3.95 -4.52
CA PHE A 16 -10.21 4.30 -5.54
C PHE A 16 -9.66 4.05 -6.95
N GLY A 17 -10.46 3.49 -7.82
CA GLY A 17 -10.18 3.32 -9.22
C GLY A 17 -11.35 2.70 -9.97
N ASN A 18 -11.49 2.98 -11.27
CA ASN A 18 -12.60 2.49 -12.10
C ASN A 18 -13.98 2.74 -11.45
N ASP A 19 -14.21 3.97 -10.98
CA ASP A 19 -15.43 4.38 -10.28
C ASP A 19 -15.82 3.51 -9.07
N THR A 20 -14.83 2.83 -8.49
CA THR A 20 -15.03 1.89 -7.39
C THR A 20 -14.10 2.23 -6.23
N PHE A 21 -14.64 2.33 -5.02
CA PHE A 21 -13.87 2.31 -3.78
C PHE A 21 -13.74 0.88 -3.28
N ILE A 22 -12.53 0.49 -2.90
CA ILE A 22 -12.24 -0.76 -2.20
C ILE A 22 -11.64 -0.42 -0.84
N SER A 23 -12.24 -0.92 0.24
CA SER A 23 -11.67 -0.84 1.59
C SER A 23 -11.35 -2.24 2.10
N VAL A 24 -10.17 -2.40 2.68
CA VAL A 24 -9.66 -3.69 3.16
C VAL A 24 -9.33 -3.65 4.65
N GLY A 25 -9.30 -4.82 5.29
CA GLY A 25 -9.05 -4.84 6.72
C GLY A 25 -8.89 -6.22 7.36
N GLN A 26 -9.32 -6.28 8.61
CA GLN A 26 -9.17 -7.43 9.49
C GLN A 26 -9.86 -8.67 8.94
N ARG A 27 -9.17 -9.84 9.06
CA ARG A 27 -9.71 -11.17 8.70
C ARG A 27 -10.24 -11.24 7.27
N GLY A 28 -9.52 -10.65 6.32
CA GLY A 28 -9.89 -10.69 4.91
C GLY A 28 -11.12 -9.85 4.57
N THR A 29 -11.49 -8.90 5.42
CA THR A 29 -12.61 -8.01 5.12
C THR A 29 -12.28 -7.17 3.90
N ILE A 30 -13.15 -7.24 2.89
CA ILE A 30 -13.14 -6.41 1.70
C ILE A 30 -14.53 -5.78 1.57
N ARG A 31 -14.57 -4.46 1.42
CA ARG A 31 -15.79 -3.71 1.17
C ARG A 31 -15.63 -2.94 -0.14
N GLN A 32 -16.67 -2.92 -0.94
CA GLN A 32 -16.72 -2.30 -2.26
C GLN A 32 -17.88 -1.31 -2.31
N SER A 33 -17.62 -0.12 -2.84
CA SER A 33 -18.66 0.85 -3.18
C SER A 33 -18.50 1.31 -4.63
N GLN A 34 -19.60 1.36 -5.37
CA GLN A 34 -19.69 1.83 -6.76
C GLN A 34 -20.63 3.03 -6.89
N ASP A 35 -21.00 3.64 -5.77
CA ASP A 35 -21.92 4.76 -5.67
C ASP A 35 -21.35 5.91 -4.81
N ASN A 36 -20.06 6.19 -5.01
CA ASN A 36 -19.31 7.24 -4.31
C ASN A 36 -19.32 7.09 -2.78
N GLY A 37 -19.30 5.86 -2.28
CA GLY A 37 -19.24 5.57 -0.85
C GLY A 37 -20.61 5.56 -0.16
N SER A 38 -21.71 5.72 -0.90
CA SER A 38 -23.07 5.76 -0.32
C SER A 38 -23.52 4.41 0.22
N THR A 39 -23.16 3.33 -0.47
CA THR A 39 -23.39 1.95 0.01
C THR A 39 -22.14 1.08 -0.14
N TRP A 40 -22.02 0.05 0.70
CA TRP A 40 -20.86 -0.83 0.74
C TRP A 40 -21.26 -2.31 0.72
N ASN A 41 -20.79 -3.03 -0.28
CA ASN A 41 -21.00 -4.45 -0.47
C ASN A 41 -19.76 -5.27 -0.06
N SER A 42 -19.91 -6.56 0.16
CA SER A 42 -18.79 -7.45 0.43
C SER A 42 -18.12 -7.88 -0.87
N GLY A 43 -16.82 -7.75 -0.97
CA GLY A 43 -16.03 -8.45 -1.98
C GLY A 43 -15.91 -9.95 -1.64
N THR A 44 -15.69 -10.79 -2.66
CA THR A 44 -15.60 -12.24 -2.52
C THR A 44 -14.15 -12.69 -2.37
N TRP A 45 -13.74 -12.99 -1.14
CA TRP A 45 -12.48 -13.66 -0.81
C TRP A 45 -12.68 -14.53 0.42
N SER A 46 -12.27 -15.80 0.35
CA SER A 46 -12.63 -16.83 1.32
C SER A 46 -11.66 -17.01 2.49
N GLU A 47 -10.51 -16.30 2.48
CA GLU A 47 -9.51 -16.47 3.52
C GLU A 47 -9.66 -15.42 4.64
N SER A 48 -9.18 -15.76 5.85
CA SER A 48 -9.32 -14.92 7.05
C SER A 48 -8.05 -14.13 7.43
N SER A 49 -7.16 -13.91 6.47
CA SER A 49 -5.90 -13.17 6.68
C SER A 49 -6.11 -11.65 6.67
N ASN A 50 -5.40 -10.91 7.52
CA ASN A 50 -5.49 -9.45 7.49
C ASN A 50 -4.95 -8.88 6.18
N LEU A 51 -5.65 -7.88 5.65
CA LEU A 51 -5.24 -7.06 4.52
C LEU A 51 -4.94 -5.65 5.05
N ASN A 52 -3.70 -5.20 4.92
CA ASN A 52 -3.23 -3.96 5.54
C ASN A 52 -3.19 -2.80 4.56
N GLY A 53 -2.92 -3.08 3.28
CA GLY A 53 -2.80 -2.10 2.23
C GLY A 53 -3.58 -2.47 0.98
N VAL A 54 -4.06 -1.49 0.22
CA VAL A 54 -4.73 -1.68 -1.07
C VAL A 54 -4.37 -0.55 -2.04
N ALA A 55 -4.06 -0.89 -3.28
CA ALA A 55 -3.82 0.07 -4.35
C ALA A 55 -4.56 -0.33 -5.63
N HIS A 56 -4.83 0.67 -6.48
CA HIS A 56 -5.39 0.49 -7.82
C HIS A 56 -4.42 0.98 -8.88
N GLY A 57 -4.32 0.25 -9.98
CA GLY A 57 -3.59 0.64 -11.17
C GLY A 57 -3.82 -0.31 -12.33
N ASN A 58 -3.82 0.20 -13.56
CA ASN A 58 -4.03 -0.59 -14.79
C ASN A 58 -5.26 -1.53 -14.68
N ASN A 59 -6.42 -0.98 -14.29
CA ASN A 59 -7.67 -1.71 -14.11
C ASN A 59 -7.59 -2.90 -13.13
N THR A 60 -6.64 -2.85 -12.20
CA THR A 60 -6.39 -3.92 -11.24
C THR A 60 -6.35 -3.35 -9.82
N PHE A 61 -7.04 -3.98 -8.89
CA PHE A 61 -6.82 -3.77 -7.47
C PHE A 61 -5.86 -4.83 -6.93
N VAL A 62 -4.90 -4.41 -6.14
CA VAL A 62 -3.99 -5.28 -5.38
C VAL A 62 -4.13 -4.95 -3.92
N ALA A 63 -4.34 -5.96 -3.08
CA ALA A 63 -4.31 -5.78 -1.63
C ALA A 63 -3.24 -6.67 -1.00
N LEU A 64 -2.52 -6.10 -0.06
CA LEU A 64 -1.41 -6.75 0.63
C LEU A 64 -1.67 -6.81 2.14
N GLY A 65 -1.17 -7.87 2.73
CA GLY A 65 -1.23 -8.11 4.16
C GLY A 65 -0.38 -9.33 4.47
N THR A 66 -0.94 -10.33 5.17
CA THR A 66 -0.29 -11.63 5.31
C THR A 66 -0.34 -12.46 4.02
N ARG A 67 -1.01 -11.94 2.99
CA ARG A 67 -1.08 -12.48 1.63
C ARG A 67 -1.10 -11.35 0.62
N PHE A 68 -0.73 -11.66 -0.63
CA PHE A 68 -0.97 -10.81 -1.79
C PHE A 68 -2.18 -11.32 -2.52
N ILE A 69 -3.17 -10.46 -2.71
CA ILE A 69 -4.38 -10.78 -3.46
C ILE A 69 -4.61 -9.74 -4.55
N ARG A 70 -5.29 -10.15 -5.60
CA ARG A 70 -5.51 -9.35 -6.81
C ARG A 70 -6.93 -9.52 -7.31
N SER A 71 -7.53 -8.42 -7.76
CA SER A 71 -8.81 -8.38 -8.47
C SER A 71 -8.65 -7.62 -9.80
N THR A 72 -9.26 -8.17 -10.87
CA THR A 72 -9.34 -7.56 -12.21
C THR A 72 -10.77 -7.27 -12.64
N ASP A 73 -11.71 -7.36 -11.71
CA ASP A 73 -13.14 -7.17 -11.90
C ASP A 73 -13.72 -6.17 -10.88
N ASN A 74 -12.98 -5.09 -10.66
CA ASN A 74 -13.35 -4.00 -9.75
C ASN A 74 -13.60 -4.44 -8.30
N GLY A 75 -12.88 -5.46 -7.82
CA GLY A 75 -12.99 -5.91 -6.44
C GLY A 75 -14.11 -6.90 -6.16
N SER A 76 -14.80 -7.39 -7.20
CA SER A 76 -15.87 -8.38 -7.03
C SER A 76 -15.32 -9.74 -6.64
N ASN A 77 -14.24 -10.19 -7.29
CA ASN A 77 -13.55 -11.44 -6.97
C ASN A 77 -12.05 -11.18 -6.77
N TRP A 78 -11.46 -11.95 -5.85
CA TRP A 78 -10.06 -11.82 -5.47
C TRP A 78 -9.33 -13.16 -5.52
N ASN A 79 -8.15 -13.17 -6.11
CA ASN A 79 -7.29 -14.35 -6.21
C ASN A 79 -6.04 -14.15 -5.36
N THR A 80 -5.65 -15.18 -4.61
CA THR A 80 -4.40 -15.19 -3.85
C THR A 80 -3.23 -15.42 -4.80
N ILE A 81 -2.23 -14.53 -4.74
CA ILE A 81 -1.03 -14.55 -5.59
C ILE A 81 0.19 -15.04 -4.80
N SER A 82 0.31 -14.64 -3.53
CA SER A 82 1.46 -15.00 -2.69
C SER A 82 1.07 -15.10 -1.23
N THR A 83 1.84 -15.87 -0.46
CA THR A 83 1.73 -16.01 0.99
C THR A 83 2.76 -15.17 1.75
N THR A 84 3.49 -14.30 1.06
CA THR A 84 4.43 -13.33 1.66
C THR A 84 3.64 -12.25 2.42
N SER A 85 4.21 -11.74 3.51
CA SER A 85 3.58 -10.70 4.31
C SER A 85 4.18 -9.33 4.03
N LEU A 86 3.33 -8.36 3.66
CA LEU A 86 3.68 -6.95 3.51
C LEU A 86 2.65 -6.07 4.23
N VAL A 87 2.98 -4.79 4.39
CA VAL A 87 2.19 -3.84 5.19
C VAL A 87 1.47 -2.84 4.31
N ASP A 88 2.13 -2.33 3.26
CA ASP A 88 1.60 -1.26 2.43
C ASP A 88 1.94 -1.47 0.95
N VAL A 89 1.15 -0.88 0.05
CA VAL A 89 1.27 -1.00 -1.40
C VAL A 89 1.00 0.33 -2.10
N ALA A 90 1.81 0.66 -3.10
CA ALA A 90 1.56 1.80 -3.98
C ALA A 90 1.67 1.38 -5.45
N PHE A 91 1.01 2.14 -6.33
CA PHE A 91 1.09 1.97 -7.77
C PHE A 91 1.61 3.24 -8.43
N GLY A 92 2.52 3.09 -9.39
CA GLY A 92 3.02 4.17 -10.22
C GLY A 92 3.86 3.66 -11.38
N ASN A 93 3.86 4.37 -12.51
CA ASN A 93 4.58 3.98 -13.72
C ASN A 93 4.37 2.50 -14.10
N SER A 94 3.13 2.06 -14.14
CA SER A 94 2.72 0.67 -14.45
C SER A 94 3.35 -0.39 -13.54
N THR A 95 3.77 -0.02 -12.33
CA THR A 95 4.42 -0.91 -11.36
C THR A 95 3.68 -0.84 -10.02
N PHE A 96 3.31 -2.00 -9.47
CA PHE A 96 2.96 -2.11 -8.07
C PHE A 96 4.24 -2.34 -7.25
N VAL A 97 4.35 -1.65 -6.13
CA VAL A 97 5.41 -1.87 -5.14
C VAL A 97 4.76 -2.09 -3.80
N GLY A 98 5.26 -3.07 -3.05
CA GLY A 98 4.83 -3.32 -1.67
C GLY A 98 6.00 -3.28 -0.71
N CYS A 99 5.78 -2.82 0.52
CA CYS A 99 6.77 -2.75 1.58
C CYS A 99 6.31 -3.47 2.87
N GLY A 100 7.27 -3.84 3.73
CA GLY A 100 6.94 -4.56 4.95
C GLY A 100 8.07 -4.68 5.96
N ALA A 101 7.92 -5.66 6.84
CA ALA A 101 8.85 -5.92 7.93
C ALA A 101 10.27 -6.23 7.43
N ASN A 102 11.27 -5.91 8.27
CA ASN A 102 12.69 -6.16 8.00
C ASN A 102 13.18 -5.59 6.66
N GLY A 103 12.63 -4.46 6.24
CA GLY A 103 12.98 -3.78 4.98
C GLY A 103 12.51 -4.51 3.73
N ALA A 104 11.55 -5.41 3.84
CA ALA A 104 11.01 -6.13 2.69
C ALA A 104 10.44 -5.16 1.66
N ILE A 105 10.85 -5.32 0.40
CA ILE A 105 10.30 -4.64 -0.77
C ILE A 105 10.06 -5.69 -1.85
N TYR A 106 8.89 -5.62 -2.46
CA TYR A 106 8.54 -6.41 -3.64
C TYR A 106 7.96 -5.50 -4.72
N SER A 107 8.22 -5.81 -5.98
CA SER A 107 7.63 -5.10 -7.11
C SER A 107 7.01 -6.05 -8.13
N SER A 108 5.95 -5.58 -8.79
CA SER A 108 5.26 -6.26 -9.86
C SER A 108 5.09 -5.31 -11.06
N VAL A 109 5.46 -5.77 -12.25
CA VAL A 109 5.31 -5.03 -13.51
C VAL A 109 4.26 -5.67 -14.44
N ASP A 110 3.55 -6.68 -13.95
CA ASP A 110 2.55 -7.46 -14.67
C ASP A 110 1.16 -7.39 -13.99
N ASN A 111 0.82 -6.20 -13.51
CA ASN A 111 -0.45 -5.89 -12.84
C ASN A 111 -0.71 -6.79 -11.60
N GLY A 112 0.33 -7.05 -10.80
CA GLY A 112 0.21 -7.83 -9.57
C GLY A 112 0.13 -9.35 -9.76
N SER A 113 0.34 -9.86 -10.98
CA SER A 113 0.27 -11.30 -11.26
C SER A 113 1.48 -12.05 -10.73
N SER A 114 2.66 -11.43 -10.79
CA SER A 114 3.88 -11.95 -10.16
C SER A 114 4.65 -10.86 -9.43
N TRP A 115 5.46 -11.22 -8.47
CA TRP A 115 6.19 -10.30 -7.62
C TRP A 115 7.65 -10.71 -7.47
N THR A 116 8.54 -9.74 -7.59
CA THR A 116 9.99 -9.91 -7.43
C THR A 116 10.46 -9.21 -6.16
N SER A 117 11.16 -9.92 -5.29
CA SER A 117 11.85 -9.32 -4.13
C SER A 117 12.95 -8.38 -4.57
N ARG A 118 13.08 -7.23 -3.89
CA ARG A 118 14.06 -6.19 -4.19
C ARG A 118 14.92 -5.87 -2.98
N THR A 119 16.18 -5.56 -3.22
CA THR A 119 17.08 -5.12 -2.15
C THR A 119 16.78 -3.66 -1.80
N SER A 120 16.30 -3.44 -0.58
CA SER A 120 15.89 -2.10 -0.11
C SER A 120 17.03 -1.28 0.51
N GLY A 121 18.09 -1.95 1.02
CA GLY A 121 19.06 -1.30 1.90
C GLY A 121 18.52 -0.92 3.28
N ALA A 122 17.33 -1.43 3.65
CA ALA A 122 16.66 -1.17 4.93
C ALA A 122 16.55 -2.43 5.80
N THR A 123 17.40 -3.43 5.59
CA THR A 123 17.40 -4.67 6.41
C THR A 123 17.53 -4.33 7.91
N GLY A 124 16.68 -4.94 8.73
CA GLY A 124 16.62 -4.67 10.17
C GLY A 124 15.63 -3.55 10.55
N PHE A 125 15.00 -2.88 9.57
CA PHE A 125 14.02 -1.83 9.83
C PHE A 125 12.67 -2.20 9.19
N ASP A 126 11.61 -2.12 9.97
CA ASP A 126 10.26 -2.26 9.42
C ASP A 126 9.87 -1.02 8.60
N LEU A 127 9.42 -1.24 7.38
CA LEU A 127 8.78 -0.22 6.54
C LEU A 127 7.28 -0.24 6.78
N LYS A 128 6.64 0.94 6.90
CA LYS A 128 5.25 1.09 7.31
C LYS A 128 4.39 1.86 6.31
N GLY A 129 4.99 2.79 5.57
CA GLY A 129 4.29 3.60 4.58
C GLY A 129 5.03 3.65 3.27
N LEU A 130 4.28 3.66 2.18
CA LEU A 130 4.78 3.67 0.81
C LEU A 130 3.92 4.59 -0.05
N THR A 131 4.53 5.40 -0.89
CA THR A 131 3.81 6.25 -1.85
C THR A 131 4.59 6.41 -3.14
N PHE A 132 3.87 6.85 -4.19
CA PHE A 132 4.44 7.20 -5.49
C PHE A 132 4.10 8.64 -5.84
N GLY A 133 5.06 9.39 -6.37
CA GLY A 133 4.92 10.74 -6.88
C GLY A 133 6.17 11.21 -7.59
N ASN A 134 6.08 12.19 -8.48
CA ASN A 134 7.22 12.71 -9.26
C ASN A 134 8.12 11.60 -9.85
N ASN A 135 7.52 10.55 -10.41
CA ASN A 135 8.22 9.37 -10.96
C ASN A 135 9.14 8.64 -9.96
N GLN A 136 8.86 8.76 -8.66
CA GLN A 136 9.62 8.12 -7.60
C GLN A 136 8.72 7.40 -6.62
N PHE A 137 9.18 6.27 -6.10
CA PHE A 137 8.61 5.65 -4.91
C PHE A 137 9.38 6.07 -3.67
N PHE A 138 8.67 6.33 -2.59
CA PHE A 138 9.25 6.53 -1.25
C PHE A 138 8.62 5.54 -0.28
N ALA A 139 9.48 4.90 0.53
CA ALA A 139 9.06 4.08 1.64
C ALA A 139 9.71 4.55 2.94
N LEU A 140 8.94 4.55 4.02
CA LEU A 140 9.39 4.99 5.33
C LEU A 140 8.97 4.03 6.45
N GLY A 141 9.61 4.16 7.61
CA GLY A 141 9.29 3.27 8.72
C GLY A 141 10.07 3.52 10.00
N GLN A 142 10.50 2.42 10.60
CA GLN A 142 11.14 2.38 11.91
C GLN A 142 12.41 3.23 11.97
N SER A 143 12.61 3.90 13.12
CA SER A 143 13.82 4.68 13.43
C SER A 143 14.16 5.75 12.38
N GLY A 144 13.13 6.41 11.83
CA GLY A 144 13.30 7.45 10.80
C GLY A 144 13.75 6.91 9.44
N LYS A 145 13.72 5.59 9.24
CA LYS A 145 14.13 5.00 7.96
C LYS A 145 13.31 5.56 6.83
N LEU A 146 14.01 6.11 5.83
CA LEU A 146 13.43 6.64 4.60
C LEU A 146 14.28 6.17 3.42
N ILE A 147 13.65 5.57 2.44
CA ILE A 147 14.30 5.09 1.21
C ILE A 147 13.51 5.55 -0.01
N LYS A 148 14.19 5.73 -1.14
CA LYS A 148 13.56 6.09 -2.40
C LYS A 148 14.04 5.23 -3.57
N SER A 149 13.17 5.08 -4.55
CA SER A 149 13.48 4.48 -5.85
C SER A 149 13.09 5.44 -6.98
N THR A 150 14.00 5.64 -7.92
CA THR A 150 13.80 6.46 -9.14
C THR A 150 13.70 5.59 -10.41
N ASN A 151 13.64 4.26 -10.25
CA ASN A 151 13.61 3.29 -11.34
C ASN A 151 12.52 2.23 -11.13
N ASN A 152 11.31 2.70 -10.81
CA ASN A 152 10.10 1.88 -10.67
C ASN A 152 10.25 0.74 -9.65
N GLY A 153 10.87 1.02 -8.49
CA GLY A 153 11.02 0.07 -7.42
C GLY A 153 12.10 -1.01 -7.65
N SER A 154 12.89 -0.93 -8.73
CA SER A 154 13.90 -1.92 -9.07
C SER A 154 15.12 -1.86 -8.15
N SER A 155 15.54 -0.67 -7.74
CA SER A 155 16.57 -0.44 -6.72
C SER A 155 16.21 0.74 -5.84
N TRP A 156 16.82 0.79 -4.65
CA TRP A 156 16.48 1.74 -3.60
C TRP A 156 17.74 2.36 -3.00
N SER A 157 17.64 3.62 -2.63
CA SER A 157 18.68 4.37 -1.93
C SER A 157 18.15 4.97 -0.64
N ASN A 158 19.02 5.07 0.38
CA ASN A 158 18.69 5.74 1.63
C ASN A 158 18.53 7.24 1.41
N VAL A 159 17.58 7.84 2.12
CA VAL A 159 17.39 9.28 2.25
C VAL A 159 17.53 9.63 3.72
N ASP A 160 18.25 10.71 4.03
CA ASP A 160 18.33 11.21 5.39
C ASP A 160 17.01 11.93 5.73
N SER A 161 16.24 11.34 6.63
CA SER A 161 14.99 11.92 7.12
C SER A 161 15.19 12.98 8.20
N GLN A 162 16.42 13.08 8.75
CA GLN A 162 16.80 13.94 9.88
C GLN A 162 16.03 13.69 11.17
N VAL A 163 15.34 12.54 11.27
CA VAL A 163 14.61 12.11 12.46
C VAL A 163 14.92 10.66 12.81
N SER A 164 14.82 10.33 14.09
CA SER A 164 14.95 8.95 14.58
C SER A 164 13.62 8.34 15.05
N ASN A 165 12.54 9.08 14.89
CA ASN A 165 11.20 8.66 15.29
C ASN A 165 10.64 7.60 14.34
N TYR A 166 9.68 6.79 14.83
CA TYR A 166 8.87 5.95 13.96
C TYR A 166 8.09 6.82 12.97
N LEU A 167 8.21 6.49 11.69
CA LEU A 167 7.39 7.04 10.61
C LEU A 167 6.35 5.99 10.22
N ASN A 168 5.08 6.39 10.09
CA ASN A 168 3.97 5.46 9.94
C ASN A 168 3.28 5.56 8.58
N SER A 169 3.22 6.74 7.99
CA SER A 169 2.53 6.98 6.72
C SER A 169 3.20 8.08 5.93
N ILE A 170 3.03 8.03 4.61
CA ILE A 170 3.55 9.03 3.68
C ILE A 170 2.53 9.27 2.58
N ALA A 171 2.36 10.53 2.21
CA ALA A 171 1.53 10.94 1.08
C ALA A 171 2.31 11.86 0.15
N PHE A 172 1.89 11.88 -1.12
CA PHE A 172 2.36 12.82 -2.12
C PHE A 172 1.24 13.73 -2.59
N GLY A 173 1.51 15.02 -2.68
CA GLY A 173 0.58 16.03 -3.20
C GLY A 173 1.28 17.36 -3.39
N ASN A 174 0.84 18.13 -4.35
CA ASN A 174 1.39 19.46 -4.67
C ASN A 174 2.93 19.46 -4.76
N ASN A 175 3.49 18.46 -5.46
CA ASN A 175 4.93 18.23 -5.65
C ASN A 175 5.73 18.04 -4.36
N LYS A 176 5.10 17.68 -3.26
CA LYS A 176 5.74 17.40 -1.98
C LYS A 176 5.41 16.00 -1.48
N PHE A 177 6.40 15.36 -0.87
CA PHE A 177 6.19 14.18 -0.04
C PHE A 177 6.07 14.64 1.41
N VAL A 178 5.04 14.18 2.09
CA VAL A 178 4.81 14.45 3.51
C VAL A 178 4.71 13.13 4.25
N GLY A 179 5.66 12.88 5.16
CA GLY A 179 5.67 11.72 6.02
C GLY A 179 5.27 12.08 7.44
N VAL A 180 4.50 11.24 8.10
CA VAL A 180 4.07 11.42 9.48
C VAL A 180 4.43 10.22 10.34
N GLY A 181 4.67 10.47 11.63
CA GLY A 181 5.00 9.42 12.57
C GLY A 181 4.84 9.85 14.02
N SER A 182 5.56 9.17 14.93
CA SER A 182 5.50 9.43 16.35
C SER A 182 6.01 10.85 16.67
N ARG A 183 5.09 11.79 16.87
CA ARG A 183 5.35 13.21 17.21
C ARG A 183 6.23 13.93 16.18
N THR A 184 6.15 13.54 14.92
CA THR A 184 6.99 14.14 13.88
C THR A 184 6.25 14.21 12.54
N VAL A 185 6.60 15.23 11.77
CA VAL A 185 6.24 15.41 10.35
C VAL A 185 7.52 15.71 9.59
N ILE A 186 7.72 15.03 8.49
CA ILE A 186 8.80 15.32 7.54
C ILE A 186 8.20 15.76 6.22
N VAL A 187 8.86 16.69 5.55
CA VAL A 187 8.43 17.23 4.24
C VAL A 187 9.64 17.26 3.30
N SER A 188 9.46 16.79 2.06
CA SER A 188 10.52 16.91 1.07
C SER A 188 10.77 18.37 0.69
N SER A 189 12.03 18.71 0.45
CA SER A 189 12.42 20.05 -0.04
C SER A 189 12.07 20.24 -1.51
N ASP A 190 11.90 19.16 -2.28
CA ASP A 190 11.74 19.17 -3.74
C ASP A 190 10.46 18.44 -4.16
#